data_e0eb7f849c299d05fe2bc6ad97924021
#
_entry.id   e0eb7f849c299d05fe2bc6ad97924021
#
_cell.length_a   1.000
_cell.length_b   1.000
_cell.length_c   1.000
_cell.angle_alpha   90.00
_cell.angle_beta   90.00
_cell.angle_gamma   90.00
#
_symmetry.space_group_name_H-M   'P 1'
#
loop_
_entity.id
_entity.type
_entity.pdbx_description
1 polymer ?
#
loop_
_entity_poly.entity_id
_entity_poly.type
_entity_poly.pdbx_seq_one_letter_code
_entity_poly.pdbx_strand_id
1 'polypeptide(L)' 'MGNVPVLKPREVIALLEKLGFREVRQRGSHKQFRHPDGRATTVPMHAGRDISPILLRQIAKDIGMVIEDFLREP' A
#
# COMPACT_ATOMS: atom_id res chain seq x y z
N MET A 1 21.09 -0.44 -4.73
CA MET A 1 19.91 -0.85 -5.43
C MET A 1 19.21 -1.99 -4.70
N GLY A 2 18.12 -1.70 -4.10
CA GLY A 2 17.42 -2.71 -3.33
C GLY A 2 16.44 -3.52 -4.16
N ASN A 3 16.21 -4.75 -3.75
CA ASN A 3 15.14 -5.55 -4.30
C ASN A 3 13.86 -5.20 -3.58
N VAL A 4 12.80 -4.99 -4.34
CA VAL A 4 11.50 -4.74 -3.77
C VAL A 4 10.85 -6.10 -3.49
N PRO A 5 10.48 -6.39 -2.25
CA PRO A 5 9.90 -7.68 -1.91
C PRO A 5 8.49 -7.81 -2.44
N VAL A 6 7.98 -9.03 -2.40
CA VAL A 6 6.58 -9.32 -2.63
C VAL A 6 5.93 -9.35 -1.25
N LEU A 7 4.86 -8.59 -1.06
CA LEU A 7 4.18 -8.51 0.22
C LEU A 7 2.74 -9.00 0.09
N LYS A 8 2.20 -9.46 1.20
CA LYS A 8 0.78 -9.81 1.25
C LYS A 8 -0.04 -8.52 1.39
N PRO A 9 -1.28 -8.51 0.87
CA PRO A 9 -2.12 -7.31 1.00
C PRO A 9 -2.23 -6.80 2.43
N ARG A 10 -2.39 -7.68 3.42
CA ARG A 10 -2.52 -7.25 4.81
C ARG A 10 -1.24 -6.59 5.33
N GLU A 11 -0.07 -6.99 4.80
CA GLU A 11 1.18 -6.35 5.19
C GLU A 11 1.26 -4.93 4.65
N VAL A 12 0.80 -4.74 3.41
CA VAL A 12 0.75 -3.41 2.81
C VAL A 12 -0.21 -2.52 3.58
N ILE A 13 -1.37 -3.06 3.95
CA ILE A 13 -2.36 -2.32 4.73
C ILE A 13 -1.78 -1.90 6.08
N ALA A 14 -1.05 -2.80 6.74
CA ALA A 14 -0.43 -2.46 8.03
C ALA A 14 0.56 -1.30 7.88
N LEU A 15 1.34 -1.29 6.80
CA LEU A 15 2.26 -0.19 6.53
C LEU A 15 1.50 1.12 6.30
N LEU A 16 0.43 1.07 5.53
CA LEU A 16 -0.38 2.27 5.27
C LEU A 16 -1.01 2.80 6.56
N GLU A 17 -1.52 1.91 7.40
CA GLU A 17 -2.14 2.32 8.64
C GLU A 17 -1.13 2.97 9.59
N LYS A 18 0.09 2.46 9.63
CA LYS A 18 1.14 3.08 10.44
C LYS A 18 1.47 4.50 9.97
N LEU A 19 1.29 4.76 8.68
CA LEU A 19 1.54 6.08 8.11
C LEU A 19 0.35 7.02 8.26
N GLY A 20 -0.75 6.55 8.84
CA GLY A 20 -1.91 7.38 9.06
C GLY A 20 -2.99 7.26 8.01
N PHE A 21 -2.86 6.33 7.09
CA PHE A 21 -3.90 6.07 6.10
C PHE A 21 -5.00 5.22 6.71
N ARG A 22 -6.24 5.43 6.27
CA ARG A 22 -7.38 4.66 6.74
C ARG A 22 -8.19 4.18 5.56
N GLU A 23 -8.76 3.00 5.69
CA GLU A 23 -9.66 2.48 4.68
C GLU A 23 -10.93 3.32 4.66
N VAL A 24 -11.28 3.82 3.47
CA VAL A 24 -12.47 4.67 3.32
C VAL A 24 -13.55 4.01 2.48
N ARG A 25 -13.18 2.96 1.74
CA ARG A 25 -14.12 2.34 0.82
C ARG A 25 -13.56 1.02 0.33
N GLN A 26 -14.46 0.08 0.02
CA GLN A 26 -14.09 -1.14 -0.66
C GLN A 26 -15.03 -1.36 -1.84
N ARG A 27 -14.44 -1.62 -2.99
CA ARG A 27 -15.18 -1.98 -4.19
C ARG A 27 -14.69 -3.34 -4.65
N GLY A 28 -15.54 -4.37 -4.52
CA GLY A 28 -15.13 -5.72 -4.84
C GLY A 28 -13.90 -6.08 -4.02
N SER A 29 -12.81 -6.41 -4.70
CA SER A 29 -11.57 -6.79 -4.05
C SER A 29 -10.60 -5.62 -3.88
N HIS A 30 -11.02 -4.38 -4.17
CA HIS A 30 -10.13 -3.22 -4.06
C HIS A 30 -10.50 -2.37 -2.86
N LYS A 31 -9.58 -2.22 -1.92
CA LYS A 31 -9.76 -1.35 -0.76
C LYS A 31 -9.06 -0.03 -1.00
N GLN A 32 -9.79 1.05 -0.78
CA GLN A 32 -9.25 2.40 -0.96
C GLN A 32 -8.87 2.97 0.39
N PHE A 33 -7.69 3.57 0.44
CA PHE A 33 -7.14 4.17 1.66
C PHE A 33 -6.89 5.64 1.41
N ARG A 34 -7.10 6.44 2.45
CA ARG A 34 -6.89 7.89 2.37
C ARG A 34 -6.23 8.39 3.63
N HIS A 35 -5.35 9.37 3.46
CA HIS A 35 -4.71 10.09 4.54
C HIS A 35 -5.44 11.42 4.76
N PRO A 36 -5.48 11.95 5.99
CA PRO A 36 -6.11 13.25 6.23
C PRO A 36 -5.55 14.39 5.37
N ASP A 37 -4.32 14.29 4.90
CA ASP A 37 -3.72 15.32 4.04
C ASP A 37 -4.17 15.21 2.58
N GLY A 38 -5.05 14.27 2.24
CA GLY A 38 -5.60 14.14 0.91
C GLY A 38 -4.95 13.07 0.03
N ARG A 39 -3.84 12.49 0.45
CA ARG A 39 -3.23 11.42 -0.33
C ARG A 39 -4.10 10.18 -0.27
N ALA A 40 -4.11 9.40 -1.35
CA ALA A 40 -4.94 8.20 -1.43
C ALA A 40 -4.28 7.14 -2.29
N THR A 41 -4.59 5.89 -2.00
CA THR A 41 -4.13 4.77 -2.80
C THR A 41 -5.13 3.63 -2.71
N THR A 42 -4.94 2.61 -3.54
CA THR A 42 -5.82 1.44 -3.58
C THR A 42 -4.99 0.18 -3.44
N VAL A 43 -5.46 -0.75 -2.63
CA VAL A 43 -4.79 -2.05 -2.43
C VAL A 43 -5.74 -3.15 -2.90
N PRO A 44 -5.35 -3.95 -3.90
CA PRO A 44 -6.17 -5.09 -4.31
C PRO A 44 -6.07 -6.21 -3.27
N MET A 45 -7.21 -6.78 -2.94
CA MET A 45 -7.33 -7.81 -1.89
C MET A 45 -7.76 -9.13 -2.51
N HIS A 46 -6.99 -9.62 -3.47
CA HIS A 46 -7.31 -10.91 -4.11
C HIS A 46 -6.79 -12.04 -3.24
N ALA A 47 -7.67 -12.96 -2.91
CA ALA A 47 -7.30 -14.10 -2.08
C ALA A 47 -6.17 -14.89 -2.75
N GLY A 48 -5.16 -15.24 -1.96
CA GLY A 48 -4.02 -16.02 -2.44
C GLY A 48 -3.06 -15.27 -3.35
N ARG A 49 -3.26 -13.96 -3.54
CA ARG A 49 -2.38 -13.17 -4.39
C ARG A 49 -1.62 -12.15 -3.58
N ASP A 50 -0.33 -12.09 -3.85
CA ASP A 50 0.55 -11.10 -3.22
C ASP A 50 0.55 -9.81 -4.02
N ILE A 51 1.03 -8.75 -3.37
CA ILE A 51 1.21 -7.46 -4.01
C ILE A 51 2.57 -7.47 -4.70
N SER A 52 2.58 -7.32 -6.02
CA SER A 52 3.80 -7.38 -6.80
C SER A 52 4.68 -6.16 -6.53
N PRO A 53 5.99 -6.25 -6.83
CA PRO A 53 6.87 -5.09 -6.73
C PRO A 53 6.41 -3.91 -7.57
N ILE A 54 5.84 -4.16 -8.76
CA ILE A 54 5.34 -3.09 -9.62
C ILE A 54 4.21 -2.36 -8.90
N LEU A 55 3.30 -3.10 -8.30
CA LEU A 55 2.17 -2.49 -7.60
C LEU A 55 2.63 -1.79 -6.32
N LEU A 56 3.60 -2.35 -5.61
CA LEU A 56 4.16 -1.69 -4.43
C LEU A 56 4.77 -0.34 -4.80
N ARG A 57 5.47 -0.27 -5.93
CA ARG A 57 6.03 0.99 -6.41
C ARG A 57 4.93 1.99 -6.75
N GLN A 58 3.83 1.51 -7.33
CA GLN A 58 2.71 2.39 -7.65
C GLN A 58 2.06 2.94 -6.37
N ILE A 59 1.90 2.08 -5.36
CA ILE A 59 1.35 2.51 -4.08
C ILE A 59 2.26 3.56 -3.43
N ALA A 60 3.56 3.32 -3.42
CA ALA A 60 4.51 4.28 -2.87
C ALA A 60 4.41 5.61 -3.58
N LYS A 61 4.29 5.58 -4.90
CA LYS A 61 4.14 6.80 -5.70
C LYS A 61 2.84 7.53 -5.34
N ASP A 62 1.75 6.79 -5.21
CA ASP A 62 0.45 7.38 -4.86
C ASP A 62 0.51 8.12 -3.53
N ILE A 63 1.26 7.60 -2.57
CA ILE A 63 1.36 8.22 -1.24
C ILE A 63 2.54 9.16 -1.11
N GLY A 64 3.25 9.40 -2.21
CA GLY A 64 4.34 10.40 -2.24
C GLY A 64 5.58 9.99 -1.49
N MET A 65 5.85 8.69 -1.40
CA MET A 65 7.03 8.18 -0.70
C MET A 65 7.97 7.44 -1.63
N VAL A 66 9.25 7.49 -1.30
CA VAL A 66 10.24 6.61 -1.92
C VAL A 66 9.93 5.19 -1.45
N ILE A 67 10.00 4.22 -2.36
CA ILE A 67 9.63 2.84 -2.04
C ILE A 67 10.42 2.29 -0.84
N GLU A 68 11.70 2.61 -0.75
CA GLU A 68 12.53 2.15 0.36
C GLU A 68 12.02 2.69 1.70
N ASP A 69 11.59 3.95 1.71
CA ASP A 69 11.06 4.53 2.94
C ASP A 69 9.73 3.89 3.33
N PHE A 70 8.88 3.64 2.35
CA PHE A 70 7.59 3.01 2.60
C PHE A 70 7.76 1.62 3.22
N LEU A 71 8.68 0.84 2.68
CA LEU A 71 8.90 -0.53 3.13
C LEU A 71 9.64 -0.61 4.47
N ARG A 72 10.28 0.48 4.90
CA ARG A 72 11.08 0.50 6.11
C ARG A 72 10.28 0.87 7.36
N GLU A 73 9.00 1.18 7.23
CA GLU A 73 8.19 1.55 8.38
C GLU A 73 8.21 0.48 9.45
N PRO A 74 8.56 0.83 10.68
CA PRO A 74 8.62 -0.13 11.78
C PRO A 74 7.23 -0.56 12.24
#